data_47adc526061d76040b2b90a0812ac986
#
_entry.id   47adc526061d76040b2b90a0812ac986
#
_cell.length_a   1.000
_cell.length_b   1.000
_cell.length_c   1.000
_cell.angle_alpha   90.00
_cell.angle_beta   90.00
_cell.angle_gamma   90.00
#
_symmetry.space_group_name_H-M   'P 1'
#
loop_
_entity.id
_entity.type
_entity.pdbx_description
1 polymer ?
#
loop_
_entity_poly.entity_id
_entity_poly.type
_entity_poly.pdbx_seq_one_letter_code
_entity_poly.pdbx_strand_id
1 'polypeptide(L)'
;MFIRYLSIVFFTFITTACVTAPPPAAPLEMPLKPQLKSQSYQVAYETEHASPKVKSVQLPAHKITRNQTVQVIADKASVTDTLFKQITDALTTMNLRVVDQGNSDYTLAIHQLELNFIEDTEYQIQPPNKAYPLFAQIIQLYPIQQCSTINAEVSMRLIHRASGDVVWFGKSSIDSASFHREPLIYSFSDEQVISNELEVATFIHQQNTEQARLARANQEVSIPSYKTISKMTSLAKLQGPCNRTEVSALTPMMHYYLSSILIDKIKVH
;
A
#
# COMPACT_ATOMS: atom_id res chain seq x y z
N MET A 1 -92.22 -79.52 -29.87
CA MET A 1 -91.60 -78.36 -30.43
C MET A 1 -91.15 -77.41 -29.33
N PHE A 2 -90.04 -77.60 -28.77
CA PHE A 2 -89.55 -76.85 -27.59
C PHE A 2 -88.25 -76.16 -27.93
N ILE A 3 -88.23 -74.85 -27.91
CA ILE A 3 -87.00 -73.98 -28.02
C ILE A 3 -86.52 -73.77 -26.62
N ARG A 4 -85.30 -74.26 -26.29
CA ARG A 4 -84.65 -73.98 -25.05
C ARG A 4 -83.69 -72.77 -25.25
N TYR A 5 -84.01 -71.69 -24.48
CA TYR A 5 -83.13 -70.56 -24.39
C TYR A 5 -82.00 -70.90 -23.41
N LEU A 6 -80.73 -70.80 -23.89
CA LEU A 6 -79.54 -70.89 -23.07
C LEU A 6 -79.01 -69.45 -22.83
N SER A 7 -79.31 -68.96 -21.61
CA SER A 7 -78.74 -67.66 -21.16
C SER A 7 -77.26 -67.81 -20.74
N ILE A 8 -76.36 -67.27 -21.56
CA ILE A 8 -74.94 -67.15 -21.19
C ILE A 8 -74.79 -65.83 -20.41
N VAL A 9 -74.57 -65.95 -19.08
CA VAL A 9 -74.24 -64.84 -18.20
C VAL A 9 -72.70 -64.62 -18.38
N PHE A 10 -72.34 -63.55 -19.09
CA PHE A 10 -70.97 -63.10 -19.25
C PHE A 10 -70.55 -62.28 -18.02
N PHE A 11 -69.82 -62.90 -17.08
CA PHE A 11 -69.31 -62.27 -15.88
C PHE A 11 -68.02 -61.52 -16.25
N THR A 12 -68.11 -60.21 -16.59
CA THR A 12 -66.95 -59.36 -16.81
C THR A 12 -66.30 -59.03 -15.49
N PHE A 13 -65.18 -59.71 -15.20
CA PHE A 13 -64.26 -59.31 -14.12
C PHE A 13 -63.58 -58.01 -14.52
N ILE A 14 -63.99 -56.89 -13.95
CA ILE A 14 -63.28 -55.61 -14.01
C ILE A 14 -62.19 -55.74 -12.98
N THR A 15 -61.02 -56.10 -13.39
CA THR A 15 -59.74 -55.99 -12.61
C THR A 15 -59.38 -54.52 -12.54
N THR A 16 -59.78 -53.82 -11.47
CA THR A 16 -59.22 -52.55 -11.13
C THR A 16 -57.74 -52.73 -10.74
N ALA A 17 -56.84 -52.59 -11.69
CA ALA A 17 -55.43 -52.47 -11.42
C ALA A 17 -55.21 -51.16 -10.63
N CYS A 18 -54.99 -51.25 -9.33
CA CYS A 18 -54.46 -50.16 -8.56
C CYS A 18 -53.11 -49.80 -9.12
N VAL A 19 -53.04 -48.80 -9.99
CA VAL A 19 -51.75 -48.22 -10.40
C VAL A 19 -51.25 -47.48 -9.15
N THR A 20 -50.41 -48.15 -8.38
CA THR A 20 -49.69 -47.47 -7.29
C THR A 20 -48.80 -46.41 -7.92
N ALA A 21 -49.08 -45.14 -7.59
CA ALA A 21 -48.24 -44.05 -8.03
C ALA A 21 -46.77 -44.33 -7.61
N PRO A 22 -45.79 -44.09 -8.48
CA PRO A 22 -44.39 -44.32 -8.12
C PRO A 22 -44.01 -43.48 -6.90
N PRO A 23 -43.18 -44.01 -6.02
CA PRO A 23 -42.72 -43.25 -4.84
C PRO A 23 -41.98 -41.99 -5.28
N PRO A 24 -42.08 -40.89 -4.51
CA PRO A 24 -41.39 -39.66 -4.85
C PRO A 24 -39.86 -39.89 -4.94
N ALA A 25 -39.20 -39.30 -5.91
CA ALA A 25 -37.73 -39.40 -6.08
C ALA A 25 -36.99 -38.95 -4.82
N ALA A 26 -35.81 -39.48 -4.60
CA ALA A 26 -34.93 -39.08 -3.48
C ALA A 26 -34.65 -37.56 -3.53
N PRO A 27 -34.49 -36.90 -2.37
CA PRO A 27 -34.03 -35.49 -2.37
C PRO A 27 -32.72 -35.34 -3.09
N LEU A 28 -32.56 -34.25 -3.84
CA LEU A 28 -31.29 -33.87 -4.42
C LEU A 28 -30.39 -33.27 -3.33
N GLU A 29 -29.14 -33.68 -3.32
CA GLU A 29 -28.13 -33.11 -2.44
C GLU A 29 -27.43 -31.92 -3.12
N MET A 30 -26.91 -31.00 -2.32
CA MET A 30 -26.10 -29.92 -2.82
C MET A 30 -24.81 -30.49 -3.45
N PRO A 31 -24.45 -30.04 -4.66
CA PRO A 31 -23.18 -30.45 -5.25
C PRO A 31 -22.00 -29.98 -4.40
N LEU A 32 -20.90 -30.70 -4.48
CA LEU A 32 -19.65 -30.30 -3.80
C LEU A 32 -19.17 -28.96 -4.35
N LYS A 33 -18.89 -28.03 -3.46
CA LYS A 33 -18.29 -26.74 -3.85
C LYS A 33 -16.88 -26.97 -4.40
N PRO A 34 -16.50 -26.28 -5.49
CA PRO A 34 -15.14 -26.35 -6.00
C PRO A 34 -14.16 -25.72 -4.99
N GLN A 35 -12.93 -26.20 -5.00
CA GLN A 35 -11.85 -25.53 -4.28
C GLN A 35 -11.53 -24.20 -4.97
N LEU A 36 -11.71 -23.11 -4.24
CA LEU A 36 -11.45 -21.75 -4.72
C LEU A 36 -9.96 -21.46 -4.59
N LYS A 37 -9.39 -20.82 -5.62
CA LYS A 37 -8.00 -20.38 -5.63
C LYS A 37 -7.94 -18.90 -5.30
N SER A 38 -6.90 -18.50 -4.56
CA SER A 38 -6.54 -17.10 -4.32
C SER A 38 -5.05 -16.93 -4.59
N GLN A 39 -4.67 -15.88 -5.30
CA GLN A 39 -3.29 -15.56 -5.60
C GLN A 39 -3.04 -14.08 -5.31
N SER A 40 -2.06 -13.79 -4.46
CA SER A 40 -1.67 -12.42 -4.12
C SER A 40 -0.57 -11.92 -5.04
N TYR A 41 -0.64 -10.63 -5.36
CA TYR A 41 0.30 -9.91 -6.21
C TYR A 41 0.72 -8.63 -5.52
N GLN A 42 1.88 -8.10 -5.93
CA GLN A 42 2.36 -6.80 -5.49
C GLN A 42 2.58 -5.90 -6.70
N VAL A 43 2.34 -4.62 -6.49
CA VAL A 43 2.57 -3.57 -7.48
C VAL A 43 3.37 -2.45 -6.83
N ALA A 44 4.42 -2.00 -7.53
CA ALA A 44 5.25 -0.88 -7.11
C ALA A 44 4.82 0.40 -7.82
N TYR A 45 4.77 1.50 -7.05
CA TYR A 45 4.55 2.85 -7.55
C TYR A 45 5.79 3.67 -7.27
N GLU A 46 6.28 4.38 -8.27
CA GLU A 46 7.44 5.25 -8.16
C GLU A 46 7.13 6.67 -8.62
N THR A 47 7.95 7.60 -8.18
CA THR A 47 7.92 8.99 -8.64
C THR A 47 9.31 9.45 -9.05
N GLU A 48 9.40 10.59 -9.70
CA GLU A 48 10.69 11.21 -10.00
C GLU A 48 11.36 11.68 -8.71
N HIS A 49 12.66 11.44 -8.60
CA HIS A 49 13.47 11.84 -7.45
C HIS A 49 14.40 12.98 -7.81
N ALA A 50 14.34 14.07 -7.05
CA ALA A 50 15.27 15.18 -7.16
C ALA A 50 16.42 15.04 -6.16
N SER A 51 17.56 15.63 -6.49
CA SER A 51 18.65 15.80 -5.54
C SER A 51 18.36 16.94 -4.57
N PRO A 52 18.92 16.91 -3.34
CA PRO A 52 18.81 18.03 -2.41
C PRO A 52 19.26 19.34 -3.05
N LYS A 53 18.51 20.41 -2.84
CA LYS A 53 18.91 21.76 -3.24
C LYS A 53 19.86 22.29 -2.18
N VAL A 54 21.13 22.52 -2.53
CA VAL A 54 22.16 22.97 -1.60
C VAL A 54 22.74 24.30 -2.07
N LYS A 55 22.78 25.28 -1.18
CA LYS A 55 23.49 26.55 -1.35
C LYS A 55 24.48 26.67 -0.19
N SER A 56 25.77 26.82 -0.49
CA SER A 56 26.79 27.00 0.53
C SER A 56 27.79 28.03 0.04
N VAL A 57 28.12 28.99 0.89
CA VAL A 57 29.11 30.04 0.62
C VAL A 57 30.07 30.13 1.81
N GLN A 58 31.37 30.05 1.54
CA GLN A 58 32.42 30.27 2.52
C GLN A 58 33.23 31.48 2.11
N LEU A 59 33.40 32.42 3.04
CA LEU A 59 34.17 33.65 2.79
C LEU A 59 35.68 33.36 2.92
N PRO A 60 36.53 33.78 1.96
CA PRO A 60 37.96 33.46 1.95
C PRO A 60 38.75 34.21 3.03
N ALA A 61 38.20 35.28 3.61
CA ALA A 61 38.88 36.12 4.59
C ALA A 61 39.24 35.38 5.89
N HIS A 62 38.45 34.38 6.25
CA HIS A 62 38.66 33.60 7.47
C HIS A 62 38.87 32.13 7.12
N LYS A 63 40.12 31.66 7.24
CA LYS A 63 40.43 30.24 7.07
C LYS A 63 40.07 29.48 8.34
N ILE A 64 39.16 28.53 8.23
CA ILE A 64 38.87 27.61 9.31
C ILE A 64 39.94 26.53 9.33
N THR A 65 40.62 26.39 10.47
CA THR A 65 41.71 25.43 10.63
C THR A 65 41.36 24.34 11.63
N ARG A 66 42.07 23.21 11.54
CA ARG A 66 41.87 22.07 12.45
C ARG A 66 42.09 22.49 13.89
N ASN A 67 41.45 21.83 14.82
CA ASN A 67 41.47 22.05 16.28
C ASN A 67 40.91 23.39 16.76
N GLN A 68 40.40 24.25 15.86
CA GLN A 68 39.68 25.42 16.29
C GLN A 68 38.35 25.02 17.01
N THR A 69 37.97 25.88 17.93
CA THR A 69 36.79 25.64 18.80
C THR A 69 35.54 26.19 18.16
N VAL A 70 34.45 25.38 18.22
CA VAL A 70 33.14 25.76 17.71
C VAL A 70 32.11 25.55 18.79
N GLN A 71 31.30 26.56 19.06
CA GLN A 71 30.10 26.46 19.88
C GLN A 71 28.89 26.29 18.95
N VAL A 72 28.05 25.27 19.20
CA VAL A 72 26.80 25.07 18.46
C VAL A 72 25.66 25.72 19.21
N ILE A 73 24.85 26.54 18.55
CA ILE A 73 23.67 27.17 19.14
C ILE A 73 22.46 27.02 18.24
N ALA A 74 21.28 26.89 18.85
CA ALA A 74 19.99 26.99 18.16
C ALA A 74 19.55 28.46 18.24
N ASP A 75 19.66 29.19 17.13
CA ASP A 75 19.32 30.63 17.12
C ASP A 75 17.79 30.84 17.17
N LYS A 76 17.05 30.35 16.21
CA LYS A 76 15.57 30.44 16.17
C LYS A 76 14.90 29.10 15.89
N ALA A 77 15.70 28.06 15.74
CA ALA A 77 15.25 26.72 15.40
C ALA A 77 14.96 25.88 16.64
N SER A 78 13.91 25.10 16.62
CA SER A 78 13.69 24.06 17.62
C SER A 78 14.49 22.82 17.26
N VAL A 79 15.66 22.67 17.86
CA VAL A 79 16.60 21.57 17.60
C VAL A 79 16.41 20.48 18.65
N THR A 80 16.23 19.23 18.22
CA THR A 80 16.20 18.09 19.16
C THR A 80 17.60 17.75 19.65
N ASP A 81 17.71 17.21 20.88
CA ASP A 81 18.99 16.78 21.46
C ASP A 81 19.74 15.79 20.55
N THR A 82 18.99 14.91 19.89
CA THR A 82 19.54 13.94 18.93
C THR A 82 20.20 14.64 17.74
N LEU A 83 19.50 15.60 17.11
CA LEU A 83 20.05 16.35 15.97
C LEU A 83 21.26 17.20 16.41
N PHE A 84 21.18 17.84 17.59
CA PHE A 84 22.26 18.62 18.17
C PHE A 84 23.52 17.77 18.33
N LYS A 85 23.38 16.56 18.93
CA LYS A 85 24.48 15.61 19.06
C LYS A 85 25.06 15.20 17.72
N GLN A 86 24.22 14.88 16.75
CA GLN A 86 24.65 14.49 15.39
C GLN A 86 25.48 15.60 14.71
N ILE A 87 25.04 16.85 14.84
CA ILE A 87 25.79 18.03 14.33
C ILE A 87 27.15 18.15 15.05
N THR A 88 27.17 17.99 16.35
CA THR A 88 28.40 18.02 17.15
C THR A 88 29.38 16.92 16.72
N ASP A 89 28.90 15.71 16.54
CA ASP A 89 29.71 14.58 16.09
C ASP A 89 30.27 14.81 14.68
N ALA A 90 29.48 15.37 13.76
CA ALA A 90 29.92 15.72 12.40
C ALA A 90 31.05 16.76 12.43
N LEU A 91 30.93 17.84 13.22
CA LEU A 91 31.99 18.85 13.37
C LEU A 91 33.29 18.25 13.96
N THR A 92 33.14 17.37 14.95
CA THR A 92 34.26 16.67 15.56
C THR A 92 35.00 15.79 14.55
N THR A 93 34.26 15.11 13.68
CA THR A 93 34.85 14.31 12.57
C THR A 93 35.65 15.16 11.59
N MET A 94 35.32 16.44 11.46
CA MET A 94 36.07 17.41 10.65
C MET A 94 37.29 17.97 11.37
N ASN A 95 37.67 17.44 12.55
CA ASN A 95 38.73 17.92 13.42
C ASN A 95 38.52 19.34 13.99
N LEU A 96 37.24 19.72 14.16
CA LEU A 96 36.87 20.90 14.94
C LEU A 96 36.56 20.46 16.38
N ARG A 97 36.90 21.27 17.36
CA ARG A 97 36.65 20.98 18.76
C ARG A 97 35.35 21.66 19.24
N VAL A 98 34.31 20.88 19.45
CA VAL A 98 33.04 21.44 19.96
C VAL A 98 33.14 21.73 21.44
N VAL A 99 32.64 22.89 21.86
CA VAL A 99 32.60 23.36 23.24
C VAL A 99 31.21 23.80 23.61
N ASP A 100 30.73 23.43 24.81
CA ASP A 100 29.39 23.74 25.24
C ASP A 100 29.26 25.20 25.73
N GLN A 101 30.28 25.71 26.42
CA GLN A 101 30.33 27.06 26.94
C GLN A 101 31.76 27.61 26.92
N GLY A 102 31.89 28.93 26.96
CA GLY A 102 33.18 29.62 27.04
C GLY A 102 33.58 30.34 25.79
N ASN A 103 34.89 30.65 25.71
CA ASN A 103 35.48 31.30 24.50
C ASN A 103 35.65 30.25 23.40
N SER A 104 34.83 30.32 22.37
CA SER A 104 35.01 29.56 21.12
C SER A 104 35.55 30.50 20.01
N ASP A 105 36.29 29.96 19.07
CA ASP A 105 36.73 30.69 17.89
C ASP A 105 35.56 31.00 16.98
N TYR A 106 34.64 30.05 16.87
CA TYR A 106 33.45 30.16 16.03
C TYR A 106 32.16 29.79 16.78
N THR A 107 31.04 30.32 16.26
CA THR A 107 29.69 29.89 16.65
C THR A 107 28.97 29.35 15.43
N LEU A 108 28.57 28.07 15.45
CA LEU A 108 27.65 27.51 14.46
C LEU A 108 26.22 27.75 14.94
N ALA A 109 25.55 28.67 14.30
CA ALA A 109 24.14 28.95 14.58
C ALA A 109 23.24 28.16 13.62
N ILE A 110 22.39 27.30 14.18
CA ILE A 110 21.30 26.67 13.45
C ILE A 110 20.16 27.67 13.40
N HIS A 111 19.98 28.30 12.26
CA HIS A 111 19.08 29.42 12.09
C HIS A 111 17.64 29.01 11.78
N GLN A 112 17.50 27.94 10.99
CA GLN A 112 16.19 27.53 10.49
C GLN A 112 16.13 26.02 10.34
N LEU A 113 15.08 25.43 10.93
CA LEU A 113 14.62 24.07 10.67
C LEU A 113 13.15 24.17 10.34
N GLU A 114 12.82 24.14 9.06
CA GLU A 114 11.45 24.30 8.60
C GLU A 114 10.92 23.01 8.00
N LEU A 115 9.65 22.83 8.17
CA LEU A 115 8.88 21.75 7.59
C LEU A 115 7.60 22.32 7.00
N ASN A 116 7.47 22.23 5.70
CA ASN A 116 6.30 22.74 5.00
C ASN A 116 5.63 21.63 4.21
N PHE A 117 4.30 21.50 4.36
CA PHE A 117 3.54 20.68 3.43
C PHE A 117 3.49 21.38 2.08
N ILE A 118 3.80 20.61 1.03
CA ILE A 118 3.68 21.06 -0.36
C ILE A 118 2.53 20.32 -1.03
N GLU A 119 2.31 20.55 -2.30
CA GLU A 119 1.31 19.82 -3.09
C GLU A 119 1.59 18.31 -3.07
N ASP A 120 0.52 17.53 -3.18
CA ASP A 120 0.63 16.07 -3.20
C ASP A 120 1.46 15.61 -4.41
N THR A 121 2.31 14.60 -4.18
CA THR A 121 3.13 14.03 -5.23
C THR A 121 2.44 12.83 -5.86
N GLU A 122 2.50 12.74 -7.18
CA GLU A 122 1.99 11.61 -7.94
C GLU A 122 3.05 10.52 -8.07
N TYR A 123 2.65 9.31 -7.70
CA TYR A 123 3.41 8.10 -7.92
C TYR A 123 2.73 7.27 -9.01
N GLN A 124 3.50 6.83 -9.99
CA GLN A 124 3.02 6.05 -11.12
C GLN A 124 3.41 4.58 -10.97
N ILE A 125 2.58 3.68 -11.49
CA ILE A 125 2.90 2.26 -11.51
C ILE A 125 4.13 2.04 -12.40
N GLN A 126 5.12 1.32 -11.87
CA GLN A 126 6.19 0.75 -12.66
C GLN A 126 5.69 -0.50 -13.41
N PRO A 127 5.71 -0.50 -14.75
CA PRO A 127 5.32 -1.66 -15.50
C PRO A 127 6.32 -2.82 -15.20
N PRO A 128 5.82 -4.03 -14.90
CA PRO A 128 6.68 -5.18 -14.70
C PRO A 128 7.31 -5.61 -16.02
N ASN A 129 8.48 -6.24 -15.95
CA ASN A 129 9.18 -6.78 -17.11
C ASN A 129 8.40 -7.89 -17.87
N LYS A 130 7.29 -8.39 -17.29
CA LYS A 130 6.38 -9.37 -17.89
C LYS A 130 4.96 -8.83 -17.85
N ALA A 131 4.33 -8.73 -19.01
CA ALA A 131 2.93 -8.33 -19.11
C ALA A 131 2.01 -9.47 -18.65
N TYR A 132 1.52 -9.38 -17.42
CA TYR A 132 0.41 -10.20 -16.96
C TYR A 132 -0.91 -9.49 -17.32
N PRO A 133 -1.92 -10.20 -17.88
CA PRO A 133 -3.21 -9.58 -18.24
C PRO A 133 -3.88 -8.86 -17.05
N LEU A 134 -3.75 -9.42 -15.85
CA LEU A 134 -4.27 -8.85 -14.62
C LEU A 134 -3.63 -7.50 -14.27
N PHE A 135 -2.34 -7.33 -14.62
CA PHE A 135 -1.61 -6.09 -14.40
C PHE A 135 -2.13 -4.94 -15.27
N ALA A 136 -2.58 -5.23 -16.48
CA ALA A 136 -3.21 -4.24 -17.35
C ALA A 136 -4.50 -3.67 -16.72
N GLN A 137 -5.27 -4.50 -16.02
CA GLN A 137 -6.46 -4.05 -15.30
C GLN A 137 -6.09 -3.14 -14.12
N ILE A 138 -5.05 -3.46 -13.37
CA ILE A 138 -4.55 -2.60 -12.27
C ILE A 138 -4.11 -1.24 -12.80
N ILE A 139 -3.34 -1.19 -13.89
CA ILE A 139 -2.92 0.07 -14.52
C ILE A 139 -4.12 0.91 -14.94
N GLN A 140 -5.18 0.30 -15.48
CA GLN A 140 -6.39 1.01 -15.86
C GLN A 140 -7.17 1.55 -14.67
N LEU A 141 -7.32 0.77 -13.60
CA LEU A 141 -8.14 1.13 -12.45
C LEU A 141 -7.43 2.07 -11.47
N TYR A 142 -6.12 1.91 -11.32
CA TYR A 142 -5.30 2.61 -10.33
C TYR A 142 -3.98 3.07 -10.96
N PRO A 143 -4.01 3.96 -11.96
CA PRO A 143 -2.79 4.34 -12.71
C PRO A 143 -1.79 5.11 -11.85
N ILE A 144 -2.26 5.87 -10.90
CA ILE A 144 -1.46 6.73 -10.01
C ILE A 144 -1.92 6.62 -8.56
N GLN A 145 -0.99 6.90 -7.64
CA GLN A 145 -1.26 7.14 -6.23
C GLN A 145 -0.83 8.57 -5.88
N GLN A 146 -1.72 9.34 -5.29
CA GLN A 146 -1.40 10.67 -4.76
C GLN A 146 -1.03 10.55 -3.28
N CYS A 147 0.15 11.05 -2.92
CA CYS A 147 0.68 10.99 -1.57
C CYS A 147 1.06 12.37 -1.07
N SER A 148 0.73 12.64 0.18
CA SER A 148 1.15 13.86 0.86
C SER A 148 2.66 14.01 0.83
N THR A 149 3.15 15.22 0.59
CA THR A 149 4.56 15.54 0.52
C THR A 149 4.91 16.69 1.44
N ILE A 150 6.04 16.58 2.12
CA ILE A 150 6.60 17.63 2.94
C ILE A 150 7.96 18.06 2.38
N ASN A 151 8.27 19.33 2.51
CA ASN A 151 9.61 19.87 2.23
C ASN A 151 10.30 20.23 3.54
N ALA A 152 11.45 19.64 3.78
CA ALA A 152 12.33 20.01 4.89
C ALA A 152 13.40 20.98 4.41
N GLU A 153 13.67 21.99 5.23
CA GLU A 153 14.68 22.99 4.97
C GLU A 153 15.56 23.20 6.21
N VAL A 154 16.88 23.27 5.99
CA VAL A 154 17.87 23.55 7.03
C VAL A 154 18.74 24.73 6.59
N SER A 155 18.93 25.70 7.50
CA SER A 155 19.84 26.82 7.30
C SER A 155 20.75 27.01 8.51
N MET A 156 22.06 27.15 8.24
CA MET A 156 23.11 27.30 9.25
C MET A 156 24.08 28.41 8.88
N ARG A 157 24.69 29.03 9.91
CA ARG A 157 25.73 30.05 9.75
C ARG A 157 26.89 29.73 10.72
N LEU A 158 28.12 29.84 10.22
CA LEU A 158 29.29 29.82 11.05
C LEU A 158 29.80 31.26 11.19
N ILE A 159 29.89 31.74 12.40
CA ILE A 159 30.21 33.11 12.75
C ILE A 159 31.57 33.10 13.46
N HIS A 160 32.55 33.89 13.00
CA HIS A 160 33.80 34.09 13.70
C HIS A 160 33.56 35.03 14.89
N ARG A 161 33.80 34.53 16.09
CA ARG A 161 33.35 35.20 17.30
C ARG A 161 34.06 36.53 17.58
N ALA A 162 35.35 36.62 17.29
CA ALA A 162 36.11 37.83 17.58
C ALA A 162 35.74 39.02 16.70
N SER A 163 35.39 38.78 15.43
CA SER A 163 34.99 39.85 14.49
C SER A 163 33.52 39.99 14.29
N GLY A 164 32.72 38.97 14.66
CA GLY A 164 31.29 38.90 14.36
C GLY A 164 30.92 38.56 12.92
N ASP A 165 31.94 38.28 12.06
CA ASP A 165 31.72 38.02 10.64
C ASP A 165 31.09 36.62 10.41
N VAL A 166 30.16 36.55 9.49
CA VAL A 166 29.64 35.27 8.97
C VAL A 166 30.70 34.72 8.00
N VAL A 167 31.44 33.70 8.42
CA VAL A 167 32.50 33.09 7.61
C VAL A 167 32.04 31.99 6.69
N TRP A 168 30.92 31.37 7.05
CA TRP A 168 30.25 30.39 6.22
C TRP A 168 28.72 30.46 6.43
N PHE A 169 27.98 30.23 5.35
CA PHE A 169 26.54 30.12 5.34
C PHE A 169 26.14 28.92 4.47
N GLY A 170 25.23 28.12 4.96
CA GLY A 170 24.65 27.01 4.22
C GLY A 170 23.14 26.95 4.36
N LYS A 171 22.48 26.60 3.26
CA LYS A 171 21.04 26.32 3.19
C LYS A 171 20.82 25.10 2.32
N SER A 172 20.00 24.17 2.79
CA SER A 172 19.63 22.96 2.03
C SER A 172 18.16 22.61 2.21
N SER A 173 17.56 22.03 1.19
CA SER A 173 16.18 21.56 1.22
C SER A 173 15.99 20.30 0.38
N ILE A 174 15.05 19.46 0.79
CA ILE A 174 14.60 18.28 0.05
C ILE A 174 13.14 18.00 0.39
N ASP A 175 12.39 17.46 -0.58
CA ASP A 175 11.05 16.94 -0.33
C ASP A 175 11.09 15.47 0.11
N SER A 176 10.02 15.02 0.78
CA SER A 176 9.93 13.66 1.33
C SER A 176 9.91 12.59 0.24
N ALA A 177 9.34 12.87 -0.93
CA ALA A 177 9.30 11.92 -2.05
C ALA A 177 10.70 11.68 -2.63
N SER A 178 11.50 12.76 -2.77
CA SER A 178 12.90 12.67 -3.22
C SER A 178 13.84 12.11 -2.14
N PHE A 179 13.51 12.29 -0.85
CA PHE A 179 14.27 11.75 0.26
C PHE A 179 14.07 10.23 0.41
N HIS A 180 12.81 9.78 0.39
CA HIS A 180 12.46 8.36 0.49
C HIS A 180 12.38 7.75 -0.90
N ARG A 181 13.51 7.18 -1.35
CA ARG A 181 13.68 6.67 -2.73
C ARG A 181 13.12 5.26 -2.97
N GLU A 182 12.61 4.62 -1.95
CA GLU A 182 12.01 3.30 -2.11
C GLU A 182 10.60 3.43 -2.69
N PRO A 183 10.18 2.48 -3.56
CA PRO A 183 8.85 2.50 -4.14
C PRO A 183 7.77 2.32 -3.08
N LEU A 184 6.57 2.84 -3.36
CA LEU A 184 5.38 2.50 -2.60
C LEU A 184 4.89 1.13 -3.08
N ILE A 185 4.73 0.19 -2.15
CA ILE A 185 4.29 -1.17 -2.49
C ILE A 185 2.85 -1.37 -2.02
N TYR A 186 2.03 -1.82 -2.94
CA TYR A 186 0.65 -2.22 -2.71
C TYR A 186 0.47 -3.69 -3.06
N SER A 187 -0.47 -4.35 -2.38
CA SER A 187 -0.90 -5.71 -2.69
C SER A 187 -2.34 -5.73 -3.18
N PHE A 188 -2.66 -6.71 -3.98
CA PHE A 188 -4.01 -7.11 -4.37
C PHE A 188 -4.04 -8.61 -4.58
N SER A 189 -5.23 -9.20 -4.57
CA SER A 189 -5.40 -10.62 -4.83
C SER A 189 -6.37 -10.84 -5.97
N ASP A 190 -6.12 -11.87 -6.77
CA ASP A 190 -7.09 -12.47 -7.66
C ASP A 190 -7.73 -13.65 -6.95
N GLU A 191 -9.02 -13.55 -6.65
CA GLU A 191 -9.77 -14.52 -5.88
C GLU A 191 -10.85 -15.16 -6.75
N GLN A 192 -10.87 -16.49 -6.79
CA GLN A 192 -11.99 -17.18 -7.40
C GLN A 192 -13.18 -17.14 -6.44
N VAL A 193 -14.34 -16.77 -6.96
CA VAL A 193 -15.60 -16.77 -6.22
C VAL A 193 -16.67 -17.55 -7.02
N ILE A 194 -17.59 -18.20 -6.32
CA ILE A 194 -18.73 -18.86 -6.95
C ILE A 194 -19.74 -17.78 -7.33
N SER A 195 -20.07 -17.67 -8.61
CA SER A 195 -20.98 -16.63 -9.13
C SER A 195 -22.44 -17.03 -9.11
N ASN A 196 -22.76 -18.32 -9.07
CA ASN A 196 -24.12 -18.85 -9.19
C ASN A 196 -24.57 -19.69 -7.98
N GLU A 197 -24.01 -19.43 -6.80
CA GLU A 197 -24.34 -20.21 -5.59
C GLU A 197 -25.84 -20.18 -5.26
N LEU A 198 -26.45 -18.99 -5.36
CA LEU A 198 -27.88 -18.82 -5.12
C LEU A 198 -28.75 -19.55 -6.15
N GLU A 199 -28.34 -19.56 -7.43
CA GLU A 199 -29.01 -20.28 -8.51
C GLU A 199 -29.05 -21.78 -8.23
N VAL A 200 -27.89 -22.36 -7.86
CA VAL A 200 -27.78 -23.79 -7.51
C VAL A 200 -28.63 -24.11 -6.28
N ALA A 201 -28.55 -23.30 -5.22
CA ALA A 201 -29.32 -23.50 -4.00
C ALA A 201 -30.86 -23.42 -4.25
N THR A 202 -31.28 -22.43 -5.05
CA THR A 202 -32.66 -22.24 -5.42
C THR A 202 -33.17 -23.41 -6.25
N PHE A 203 -32.38 -23.89 -7.21
CA PHE A 203 -32.71 -25.06 -8.02
C PHE A 203 -32.94 -26.31 -7.13
N ILE A 204 -31.99 -26.61 -6.24
CA ILE A 204 -32.09 -27.76 -5.31
C ILE A 204 -33.33 -27.63 -4.43
N HIS A 205 -33.60 -26.46 -3.88
CA HIS A 205 -34.77 -26.20 -3.04
C HIS A 205 -36.08 -26.46 -3.82
N GLN A 206 -36.18 -25.92 -5.03
CA GLN A 206 -37.35 -26.09 -5.89
C GLN A 206 -37.59 -27.56 -6.24
N GLN A 207 -36.53 -28.29 -6.60
CA GLN A 207 -36.59 -29.71 -6.96
C GLN A 207 -36.87 -30.65 -5.77
N ASN A 208 -36.63 -30.18 -4.55
CA ASN A 208 -36.90 -30.97 -3.33
C ASN A 208 -38.29 -30.76 -2.75
N THR A 209 -39.15 -29.93 -3.36
CA THR A 209 -40.56 -29.87 -2.99
C THR A 209 -41.23 -31.24 -3.29
N GLU A 210 -42.23 -31.63 -2.51
CA GLU A 210 -42.92 -32.91 -2.69
C GLU A 210 -43.49 -33.05 -4.10
N GLN A 211 -44.13 -32.00 -4.62
CA GLN A 211 -44.66 -31.96 -5.98
C GLN A 211 -43.58 -32.18 -7.06
N ALA A 212 -42.44 -31.53 -6.93
CA ALA A 212 -41.32 -31.70 -7.88
C ALA A 212 -40.70 -33.10 -7.79
N ARG A 213 -40.59 -33.66 -6.59
CA ARG A 213 -40.12 -35.05 -6.38
C ARG A 213 -41.04 -36.10 -6.99
N LEU A 214 -42.35 -35.89 -6.88
CA LEU A 214 -43.31 -36.76 -7.58
C LEU A 214 -43.23 -36.63 -9.09
N ALA A 215 -43.10 -35.43 -9.62
CA ALA A 215 -42.98 -35.18 -11.06
C ALA A 215 -41.73 -35.82 -11.68
N ARG A 216 -40.59 -35.86 -10.95
CA ARG A 216 -39.35 -36.46 -11.41
C ARG A 216 -39.12 -37.94 -11.02
N ALA A 217 -40.15 -38.62 -10.48
CA ALA A 217 -40.03 -40.02 -10.07
C ALA A 217 -39.49 -40.96 -11.16
N ASN A 218 -39.69 -40.61 -12.44
CA ASN A 218 -39.22 -41.37 -13.59
C ASN A 218 -38.32 -40.52 -14.53
N GLN A 219 -37.75 -39.39 -14.05
CA GLN A 219 -36.91 -38.52 -14.86
C GLN A 219 -35.63 -38.14 -14.10
N GLU A 220 -34.52 -38.30 -14.74
CA GLU A 220 -33.25 -37.77 -14.22
C GLU A 220 -33.21 -36.25 -14.44
N VAL A 221 -32.86 -35.52 -13.40
CA VAL A 221 -32.66 -34.07 -13.44
C VAL A 221 -31.20 -33.74 -13.26
N SER A 222 -30.64 -32.99 -14.21
CA SER A 222 -29.25 -32.53 -14.14
C SER A 222 -29.15 -31.36 -13.19
N ILE A 223 -28.37 -31.52 -12.13
CA ILE A 223 -28.08 -30.44 -11.16
C ILE A 223 -27.12 -29.45 -11.82
N PRO A 224 -27.40 -28.11 -11.79
CA PRO A 224 -26.47 -27.12 -12.30
C PRO A 224 -25.16 -27.16 -11.54
N SER A 225 -24.03 -27.12 -12.25
CA SER A 225 -22.72 -27.05 -11.63
C SER A 225 -22.41 -25.63 -11.15
N TYR A 226 -21.55 -25.51 -10.14
CA TYR A 226 -21.04 -24.22 -9.71
C TYR A 226 -20.18 -23.58 -10.81
N LYS A 227 -20.39 -22.27 -11.04
CA LYS A 227 -19.58 -21.44 -11.94
C LYS A 227 -18.67 -20.58 -11.10
N THR A 228 -17.37 -20.60 -11.39
CA THR A 228 -16.38 -19.75 -10.73
C THR A 228 -15.98 -18.60 -11.64
N ILE A 229 -15.83 -17.42 -11.06
CA ILE A 229 -15.28 -16.24 -11.72
C ILE A 229 -14.11 -15.71 -10.91
N SER A 230 -13.14 -15.08 -11.56
CA SER A 230 -12.08 -14.32 -10.89
C SER A 230 -12.59 -12.95 -10.48
N LYS A 231 -12.26 -12.55 -9.26
CA LYS A 231 -12.55 -11.22 -8.72
C LYS A 231 -11.28 -10.64 -8.11
N MET A 232 -10.90 -9.48 -8.60
CA MET A 232 -9.77 -8.74 -8.06
C MET A 232 -10.18 -7.97 -6.82
N THR A 233 -9.34 -8.03 -5.76
CA THR A 233 -9.52 -7.21 -4.55
C THR A 233 -9.01 -5.78 -4.79
N SER A 234 -9.42 -4.85 -3.91
CA SER A 234 -8.85 -3.50 -3.90
C SER A 234 -7.38 -3.51 -3.50
N LEU A 235 -6.66 -2.46 -3.91
CA LEU A 235 -5.27 -2.26 -3.49
C LEU A 235 -5.18 -2.01 -1.98
N ALA A 236 -4.27 -2.71 -1.33
CA ALA A 236 -3.91 -2.50 0.06
C ALA A 236 -2.43 -2.09 0.16
N LYS A 237 -2.15 -0.95 0.80
CA LYS A 237 -0.78 -0.48 0.97
C LYS A 237 0.00 -1.39 1.91
N LEU A 238 1.18 -1.84 1.49
CA LEU A 238 2.11 -2.65 2.27
C LEU A 238 3.28 -1.83 2.80
N GLN A 239 3.86 -0.95 1.97
CA GLN A 239 5.11 -0.26 2.28
C GLN A 239 5.14 1.15 1.71
N GLY A 240 5.92 1.99 2.37
CA GLY A 240 6.24 3.36 1.96
C GLY A 240 5.32 4.42 2.58
N PRO A 241 5.83 5.63 2.84
CA PRO A 241 5.06 6.74 3.39
C PRO A 241 4.20 7.39 2.29
N CYS A 242 2.91 7.58 2.56
CA CYS A 242 1.99 8.19 1.62
C CYS A 242 1.04 9.19 2.29
N ASN A 243 0.63 8.95 3.53
CA ASN A 243 -0.23 9.88 4.24
C ASN A 243 0.58 10.90 5.06
N ARG A 244 -0.10 11.99 5.47
CA ARG A 244 0.53 13.10 6.19
C ARG A 244 1.29 12.68 7.45
N THR A 245 0.78 11.72 8.21
CA THR A 245 1.43 11.22 9.43
C THR A 245 2.72 10.47 9.11
N GLU A 246 2.67 9.58 8.11
CA GLU A 246 3.81 8.77 7.68
C GLU A 246 4.94 9.63 7.12
N VAL A 247 4.63 10.60 6.26
CA VAL A 247 5.66 11.51 5.71
C VAL A 247 6.22 12.44 6.77
N SER A 248 5.42 12.88 7.75
CA SER A 248 5.90 13.69 8.86
C SER A 248 6.90 12.94 9.76
N ALA A 249 6.76 11.62 9.87
CA ALA A 249 7.70 10.78 10.62
C ALA A 249 9.11 10.76 10.01
N LEU A 250 9.27 11.14 8.74
CA LEU A 250 10.59 11.25 8.08
C LEU A 250 11.36 12.51 8.51
N THR A 251 10.71 13.49 9.11
CA THR A 251 11.30 14.81 9.44
C THR A 251 12.64 14.75 10.17
N PRO A 252 12.82 13.96 11.25
CA PRO A 252 14.10 13.91 11.94
C PRO A 252 15.24 13.43 11.06
N MET A 253 14.98 12.44 10.22
CA MET A 253 15.97 11.89 9.30
C MET A 253 16.30 12.88 8.17
N MET A 254 15.30 13.60 7.66
CA MET A 254 15.49 14.63 6.63
C MET A 254 16.34 15.79 7.19
N HIS A 255 16.04 16.28 8.38
CA HIS A 255 16.82 17.34 9.03
C HIS A 255 18.28 16.90 9.27
N TYR A 256 18.48 15.67 9.75
CA TYR A 256 19.83 15.12 9.92
C TYR A 256 20.59 15.04 8.58
N TYR A 257 19.96 14.49 7.56
CA TYR A 257 20.56 14.35 6.23
C TYR A 257 20.95 15.71 5.63
N LEU A 258 20.07 16.70 5.70
CA LEU A 258 20.32 18.04 5.20
C LEU A 258 21.43 18.76 6.01
N SER A 259 21.43 18.58 7.33
CA SER A 259 22.47 19.14 8.21
C SER A 259 23.83 18.54 7.91
N SER A 260 23.92 17.23 7.71
CA SER A 260 25.15 16.53 7.34
C SER A 260 25.73 17.06 6.02
N ILE A 261 24.88 17.14 4.99
CA ILE A 261 25.30 17.70 3.68
C ILE A 261 25.84 19.12 3.80
N LEU A 262 25.24 19.96 4.65
CA LEU A 262 25.69 21.33 4.84
C LEU A 262 27.05 21.39 5.56
N ILE A 263 27.19 20.62 6.63
CA ILE A 263 28.46 20.59 7.40
C ILE A 263 29.58 20.11 6.52
N ASP A 264 29.40 19.10 5.68
CA ASP A 264 30.39 18.60 4.72
C ASP A 264 30.88 19.66 3.69
N LYS A 265 30.10 20.78 3.54
CA LYS A 265 30.53 21.90 2.68
C LYS A 265 31.48 22.89 3.38
N ILE A 266 31.64 22.79 4.69
CA ILE A 266 32.61 23.63 5.42
C ILE A 266 34.01 23.14 5.09
N LYS A 267 34.84 24.02 4.53
CA LYS A 267 36.24 23.69 4.21
C LYS A 267 37.11 23.99 5.42
N VAL A 268 37.66 22.92 6.01
CA VAL A 268 38.62 22.99 7.11
C VAL A 268 40.03 22.70 6.52
N HIS A 269 41.01 23.57 6.79
CA HIS A 269 42.36 23.52 6.24
C HIS A 269 43.37 22.90 7.20
#